data_9166f72dcbde81171733cda997202014
#
_entry.id   9166f72dcbde81171733cda997202014
#
_cell.length_a   1.000
_cell.length_b   1.000
_cell.length_c   1.000
_cell.angle_alpha   90.00
_cell.angle_beta   90.00
_cell.angle_gamma   90.00
#
_symmetry.space_group_name_H-M   'P 1'
#
loop_
_entity.id
_entity.type
_entity.pdbx_description
1 polymer ?
#
loop_
_entity_poly.entity_id
_entity_poly.type
_entity_poly.pdbx_seq_one_letter_code
_entity_poly.pdbx_strand_id
1 'polypeptide(L)'
;MGKFLIACFILAIGSGSLTIAQEQQEEVVPYNLKAALKSVLNNHKTILATKSDIEAAKLRLKQSRGGYFPSLDVTANYGHENIIKYGPGNNTQLMGRDATAKITQTITDFGLTKSTVETSRLSLKQTRATETQIKNDILLRAISAYLRIIQSRESVRFARQSVANIKKQTELEDAAVTAGGGLTSDVLQA
;
A
#
# COMPACT_ATOMS: atom_id res chain seq x y z
N MET A 1 -17.06 42.85 8.92
CA MET A 1 -16.86 43.16 10.32
C MET A 1 -16.10 41.98 10.90
N GLY A 2 -14.86 41.92 11.07
CA GLY A 2 -13.90 42.85 11.68
C GLY A 2 -13.65 42.42 13.09
N LYS A 3 -12.57 41.68 13.36
CA LYS A 3 -11.73 41.90 14.54
C LYS A 3 -10.44 41.10 14.46
N PHE A 4 -9.41 41.82 14.09
CA PHE A 4 -8.00 41.57 14.39
C PHE A 4 -7.83 41.58 15.93
N LEU A 5 -7.07 40.66 16.46
CA LEU A 5 -6.43 40.79 17.76
C LEU A 5 -4.99 40.30 17.68
N ILE A 6 -4.14 41.32 17.71
CA ILE A 6 -2.70 41.28 17.97
C ILE A 6 -2.53 40.96 19.45
N ALA A 7 -1.73 39.98 19.81
CA ALA A 7 -1.24 39.84 21.17
C ALA A 7 0.19 39.36 21.23
N CYS A 8 1.05 40.28 21.50
CA CYS A 8 2.21 40.28 22.39
C CYS A 8 3.16 39.09 22.43
N PHE A 9 4.31 39.40 21.93
CA PHE A 9 5.63 38.83 22.19
C PHE A 9 6.00 39.06 23.66
N ILE A 10 6.17 38.02 24.44
CA ILE A 10 6.88 38.06 25.71
C ILE A 10 8.08 37.13 25.63
N LEU A 11 9.23 37.78 25.59
CA LEU A 11 10.56 37.20 25.73
C LEU A 11 10.74 36.83 27.23
N ALA A 12 10.93 35.57 27.56
CA ALA A 12 11.41 35.11 28.85
C ALA A 12 12.65 34.25 28.66
N ILE A 13 13.76 34.85 29.02
CA ILE A 13 15.09 34.25 29.14
C ILE A 13 15.13 33.39 30.41
N GLY A 14 15.68 32.20 30.33
CA GLY A 14 16.41 31.59 31.44
C GLY A 14 15.71 30.47 32.19
N SER A 15 16.12 29.30 31.89
CA SER A 15 16.70 28.31 32.84
C SER A 15 16.82 26.97 32.14
N GLY A 16 18.05 26.50 31.97
CA GLY A 16 18.37 25.20 31.43
C GLY A 16 17.84 24.11 32.35
N SER A 17 16.74 23.51 31.94
CA SER A 17 16.30 22.22 32.47
C SER A 17 16.99 21.15 31.67
N LEU A 18 17.92 20.45 32.28
CA LEU A 18 18.40 19.15 31.84
C LEU A 18 17.17 18.24 31.66
N THR A 19 16.69 18.12 30.41
CA THR A 19 15.69 17.13 30.06
C THR A 19 16.40 15.78 30.11
N ILE A 20 16.28 15.10 31.25
CA ILE A 20 16.56 13.66 31.34
C ILE A 20 15.64 13.03 30.30
N ALA A 21 16.23 12.50 29.24
CA ALA A 21 15.52 11.65 28.29
C ALA A 21 14.93 10.50 29.11
N GLN A 22 13.64 10.58 29.39
CA GLN A 22 12.88 9.42 29.86
C GLN A 22 12.97 8.39 28.74
N GLU A 23 13.77 7.36 28.96
CA GLU A 23 13.78 6.15 28.22
C GLU A 23 12.38 5.57 28.33
N GLN A 24 11.53 5.87 27.33
CA GLN A 24 10.23 5.24 27.20
C GLN A 24 10.53 3.74 27.05
N GLN A 25 10.37 3.01 28.12
CA GLN A 25 10.22 1.56 28.07
C GLN A 25 8.97 1.30 27.22
N GLU A 26 9.21 1.12 25.93
CA GLU A 26 8.23 0.64 25.00
C GLU A 26 7.78 -0.73 25.52
N GLU A 27 6.61 -0.76 26.13
CA GLU A 27 5.96 -1.97 26.62
C GLU A 27 5.77 -2.89 25.42
N VAL A 28 6.71 -3.81 25.25
CA VAL A 28 6.74 -4.74 24.15
C VAL A 28 5.61 -5.74 24.35
N VAL A 29 4.42 -5.36 23.90
CA VAL A 29 3.27 -6.26 23.81
C VAL A 29 3.72 -7.48 23.00
N PRO A 30 3.66 -8.70 23.55
CA PRO A 30 4.01 -9.88 22.80
C PRO A 30 3.00 -10.05 21.67
N TYR A 31 3.31 -9.55 20.48
CA TYR A 31 2.47 -9.72 19.31
C TYR A 31 2.36 -11.21 19.02
N ASN A 32 1.18 -11.78 19.30
CA ASN A 32 0.87 -13.15 18.88
C ASN A 32 0.93 -13.19 17.34
N LEU A 33 1.69 -14.13 16.79
CA LEU A 33 1.83 -14.32 15.34
C LEU A 33 0.47 -14.32 14.63
N LYS A 34 -0.53 -15.00 15.20
CA LYS A 34 -1.88 -15.07 14.63
C LYS A 34 -2.54 -13.69 14.55
N ALA A 35 -2.38 -12.85 15.56
CA ALA A 35 -2.91 -11.49 15.58
C ALA A 35 -2.20 -10.60 14.55
N ALA A 36 -0.88 -10.69 14.45
CA ALA A 36 -0.08 -9.99 13.47
C ALA A 36 -0.47 -10.36 12.02
N LEU A 37 -0.59 -11.65 11.72
CA LEU A 37 -1.00 -12.13 10.40
C LEU A 37 -2.41 -11.67 10.03
N LYS A 38 -3.35 -11.69 10.98
CA LYS A 38 -4.72 -11.20 10.76
C LYS A 38 -4.73 -9.70 10.47
N SER A 39 -3.93 -8.91 11.18
CA SER A 39 -3.80 -7.47 10.93
C SER A 39 -3.22 -7.19 9.55
N VAL A 40 -2.18 -7.93 9.14
CA VAL A 40 -1.58 -7.82 7.81
C VAL A 40 -2.58 -8.13 6.71
N LEU A 41 -3.34 -9.23 6.83
CA LEU A 41 -4.35 -9.62 5.83
C LEU A 41 -5.46 -8.58 5.67
N ASN A 42 -5.83 -7.89 6.74
CA ASN A 42 -6.92 -6.92 6.71
C ASN A 42 -6.48 -5.53 6.22
N ASN A 43 -5.25 -5.13 6.55
CA ASN A 43 -4.82 -3.74 6.40
C ASN A 43 -3.73 -3.53 5.33
N HIS A 44 -3.16 -4.60 4.76
CA HIS A 44 -2.08 -4.46 3.80
C HIS A 44 -2.57 -3.84 2.50
N LYS A 45 -1.98 -2.72 2.11
CA LYS A 45 -2.42 -1.91 0.96
C LYS A 45 -2.44 -2.69 -0.36
N THR A 46 -1.48 -3.58 -0.58
CA THR A 46 -1.43 -4.42 -1.78
C THR A 46 -2.60 -5.40 -1.85
N ILE A 47 -3.04 -5.97 -0.70
CA ILE A 47 -4.23 -6.84 -0.66
C ILE A 47 -5.49 -6.04 -0.94
N LEU A 48 -5.57 -4.80 -0.44
CA LEU A 48 -6.70 -3.91 -0.75
C LEU A 48 -6.73 -3.54 -2.24
N ALA A 49 -5.56 -3.26 -2.84
CA ALA A 49 -5.45 -2.98 -4.27
C ALA A 49 -5.92 -4.16 -5.13
N THR A 50 -5.51 -5.39 -4.81
CA THR A 50 -5.95 -6.58 -5.57
C THR A 50 -7.46 -6.83 -5.50
N LYS A 51 -8.12 -6.43 -4.41
CA LYS A 51 -9.59 -6.45 -4.35
C LYS A 51 -10.22 -5.50 -5.38
N SER A 52 -9.65 -4.30 -5.52
CA SER A 52 -10.08 -3.35 -6.55
C SER A 52 -9.84 -3.87 -7.96
N ASP A 53 -8.72 -4.59 -8.20
CA ASP A 53 -8.43 -5.24 -9.48
C ASP A 53 -9.48 -6.31 -9.82
N ILE A 54 -9.92 -7.09 -8.84
CA ILE A 54 -11.00 -8.07 -9.02
C ILE A 54 -12.31 -7.37 -9.38
N GLU A 55 -12.65 -6.27 -8.72
CA GLU A 55 -13.85 -5.51 -9.07
C GLU A 55 -13.76 -4.93 -10.49
N ALA A 56 -12.60 -4.40 -10.88
CA ALA A 56 -12.35 -3.95 -12.24
C ALA A 56 -12.50 -5.09 -13.27
N ALA A 57 -11.97 -6.29 -12.97
CA ALA A 57 -12.12 -7.45 -13.85
C ALA A 57 -13.58 -7.93 -13.95
N LYS A 58 -14.37 -7.86 -12.85
CA LYS A 58 -15.81 -8.15 -12.88
C LYS A 58 -16.57 -7.17 -13.77
N LEU A 59 -16.24 -5.88 -13.68
CA LEU A 59 -16.86 -4.85 -14.51
C LEU A 59 -16.49 -5.01 -15.99
N ARG A 60 -15.25 -5.39 -16.31
CA ARG A 60 -14.82 -5.73 -17.68
C ARG A 60 -15.60 -6.93 -18.24
N LEU A 61 -15.84 -7.95 -17.40
CA LEU A 61 -16.70 -9.08 -17.80
C LEU A 61 -18.16 -8.62 -18.05
N LYS A 62 -18.67 -7.70 -17.23
CA LYS A 62 -20.00 -7.10 -17.46
C LYS A 62 -20.01 -6.29 -18.74
N GLN A 63 -18.98 -5.50 -18.99
CA GLN A 63 -18.83 -4.70 -20.22
C GLN A 63 -18.79 -5.60 -21.47
N SER A 64 -18.00 -6.70 -21.47
CA SER A 64 -17.96 -7.60 -22.63
C SER A 64 -19.30 -8.26 -22.93
N ARG A 65 -20.12 -8.51 -21.92
CA ARG A 65 -21.51 -8.97 -22.11
C ARG A 65 -22.41 -7.91 -22.76
N GLY A 66 -22.02 -6.64 -22.68
CA GLY A 66 -22.69 -5.54 -23.36
C GLY A 66 -22.79 -5.73 -24.88
N GLY A 67 -21.83 -6.48 -25.49
CA GLY A 67 -21.86 -6.80 -26.91
C GLY A 67 -23.08 -7.65 -27.37
N TYR A 68 -23.82 -8.24 -26.43
CA TYR A 68 -25.09 -8.91 -26.74
C TYR A 68 -26.30 -7.98 -26.80
N PHE A 69 -26.15 -6.72 -26.35
CA PHE A 69 -27.23 -5.76 -26.30
C PHE A 69 -27.08 -4.71 -27.41
N PRO A 70 -28.21 -4.06 -27.81
CA PRO A 70 -28.13 -2.96 -28.76
C PRO A 70 -27.35 -1.77 -28.18
N SER A 71 -26.59 -1.09 -29.03
CA SER A 71 -26.00 0.23 -28.72
C SER A 71 -26.91 1.33 -29.22
N LEU A 72 -27.05 2.41 -28.45
CA LEU A 72 -27.72 3.65 -28.80
C LEU A 72 -26.67 4.76 -28.88
N ASP A 73 -26.51 5.31 -30.08
CA ASP A 73 -25.65 6.45 -30.36
C ASP A 73 -26.51 7.67 -30.64
N VAL A 74 -26.32 8.74 -29.88
CA VAL A 74 -27.01 10.01 -30.10
C VAL A 74 -25.93 11.05 -30.43
N THR A 75 -26.05 11.64 -31.62
CA THR A 75 -25.16 12.69 -32.10
C THR A 75 -25.99 13.95 -32.36
N ALA A 76 -25.54 15.07 -31.81
CA ALA A 76 -26.12 16.38 -32.09
C ALA A 76 -25.01 17.33 -32.57
N ASN A 77 -25.19 17.87 -33.74
CA ASN A 77 -24.24 18.83 -34.33
C ASN A 77 -24.93 20.20 -34.48
N TYR A 78 -24.16 21.22 -34.16
CA TYR A 78 -24.54 22.60 -34.36
C TYR A 78 -23.36 23.32 -35.00
N GLY A 79 -23.54 23.89 -36.15
CA GLY A 79 -22.45 24.53 -36.88
C GLY A 79 -22.95 25.62 -37.83
N HIS A 80 -22.02 26.50 -38.19
CA HIS A 80 -22.18 27.45 -39.25
C HIS A 80 -21.56 26.86 -40.51
N GLU A 81 -22.38 26.62 -41.55
CA GLU A 81 -21.92 26.07 -42.81
C GLU A 81 -21.86 27.19 -43.83
N ASN A 82 -20.67 27.38 -44.41
CA ASN A 82 -20.48 28.32 -45.49
C ASN A 82 -20.19 27.54 -46.78
N ILE A 83 -21.18 27.44 -47.65
CA ILE A 83 -21.09 26.73 -48.92
C ILE A 83 -20.67 27.72 -49.99
N ILE A 84 -19.42 27.63 -50.44
CA ILE A 84 -18.88 28.40 -51.52
C ILE A 84 -19.02 27.60 -52.81
N LYS A 85 -19.93 28.02 -53.71
CA LYS A 85 -20.08 27.41 -55.03
C LYS A 85 -19.42 28.27 -56.08
N TYR A 86 -18.76 27.61 -57.05
CA TYR A 86 -18.18 28.32 -58.21
C TYR A 86 -19.29 28.93 -59.03
N GLY A 87 -19.26 30.31 -59.17
CA GLY A 87 -20.18 31.08 -59.99
C GLY A 87 -20.71 32.31 -59.25
N PRO A 88 -21.05 33.39 -59.98
CA PRO A 88 -21.56 34.60 -59.34
C PRO A 88 -22.91 34.38 -58.66
N GLY A 89 -23.00 34.71 -57.37
CA GLY A 89 -24.24 34.73 -56.60
C GLY A 89 -24.63 33.44 -55.82
N ASN A 90 -23.75 32.46 -55.72
CA ASN A 90 -24.08 31.15 -55.17
C ASN A 90 -23.50 30.82 -53.78
N ASN A 91 -23.00 31.80 -53.04
CA ASN A 91 -22.56 31.58 -51.65
C ASN A 91 -23.77 31.52 -50.71
N THR A 92 -23.95 30.42 -50.02
CA THR A 92 -25.00 30.22 -49.05
C THR A 92 -24.40 30.06 -47.67
N GLN A 93 -24.80 30.89 -46.73
CA GLN A 93 -24.50 30.73 -45.31
C GLN A 93 -25.72 30.14 -44.62
N LEU A 94 -25.56 28.96 -44.05
CA LEU A 94 -26.62 28.27 -43.33
C LEU A 94 -26.16 27.93 -41.91
N MET A 95 -27.09 28.07 -40.96
CA MET A 95 -26.89 27.48 -39.63
C MET A 95 -27.39 26.04 -39.68
N GLY A 96 -26.48 25.11 -39.75
CA GLY A 96 -26.79 23.69 -39.73
C GLY A 96 -27.06 23.21 -38.29
N ARG A 97 -28.17 22.53 -38.11
CA ARG A 97 -28.51 21.82 -36.86
C ARG A 97 -29.00 20.46 -37.27
N ASP A 98 -28.29 19.42 -36.74
CA ASP A 98 -28.77 18.06 -36.93
C ASP A 98 -28.70 17.30 -35.61
N ALA A 99 -29.63 16.43 -35.36
CA ALA A 99 -29.67 15.51 -34.26
C ALA A 99 -30.05 14.13 -34.80
N THR A 100 -29.15 13.16 -34.58
CA THR A 100 -29.34 11.79 -35.07
C THR A 100 -29.31 10.84 -33.90
N ALA A 101 -30.31 9.97 -33.78
CA ALA A 101 -30.31 8.83 -32.86
C ALA A 101 -30.23 7.53 -33.68
N LYS A 102 -29.18 6.73 -33.41
CA LYS A 102 -28.92 5.48 -34.12
C LYS A 102 -28.92 4.32 -33.15
N ILE A 103 -29.74 3.31 -33.36
CA ILE A 103 -29.71 2.04 -32.62
C ILE A 103 -29.08 0.99 -33.51
N THR A 104 -28.07 0.31 -33.00
CA THR A 104 -27.37 -0.77 -33.70
C THR A 104 -27.39 -2.04 -32.86
N GLN A 105 -27.92 -3.13 -33.45
CA GLN A 105 -27.93 -4.46 -32.81
C GLN A 105 -27.18 -5.45 -33.70
N THR A 106 -26.18 -6.09 -33.13
CA THR A 106 -25.50 -7.21 -33.79
C THR A 106 -26.34 -8.48 -33.66
N ILE A 107 -26.77 -9.05 -34.80
CA ILE A 107 -27.59 -10.27 -34.83
C ILE A 107 -26.69 -11.50 -34.80
N THR A 108 -25.59 -11.48 -35.54
CA THR A 108 -24.58 -12.54 -35.53
C THR A 108 -23.19 -11.98 -35.79
N ASP A 109 -22.20 -12.51 -35.10
CA ASP A 109 -20.79 -12.17 -35.22
C ASP A 109 -19.90 -13.43 -35.30
N PHE A 110 -20.51 -14.57 -35.64
CA PHE A 110 -19.82 -15.87 -35.74
C PHE A 110 -19.03 -16.24 -34.46
N GLY A 111 -19.49 -15.80 -33.31
CA GLY A 111 -18.90 -16.16 -32.01
C GLY A 111 -17.86 -15.19 -31.48
N LEU A 112 -17.63 -14.02 -32.09
CA LEU A 112 -16.70 -13.01 -31.64
C LEU A 112 -17.06 -12.51 -30.23
N THR A 113 -18.32 -12.10 -30.02
CA THR A 113 -18.81 -11.65 -28.70
C THR A 113 -18.69 -12.77 -27.65
N LYS A 114 -19.04 -14.02 -27.99
CA LYS A 114 -18.90 -15.17 -27.10
C LYS A 114 -17.44 -15.37 -26.67
N SER A 115 -16.51 -15.33 -27.62
CA SER A 115 -15.08 -15.48 -27.36
C SER A 115 -14.54 -14.33 -26.48
N THR A 116 -14.98 -13.11 -26.74
CA THR A 116 -14.61 -11.92 -25.93
C THR A 116 -15.10 -12.05 -24.48
N VAL A 117 -16.34 -12.52 -24.28
CA VAL A 117 -16.90 -12.77 -22.94
C VAL A 117 -16.12 -13.87 -22.23
N GLU A 118 -15.77 -14.96 -22.90
CA GLU A 118 -15.00 -16.06 -22.30
C GLU A 118 -13.58 -15.60 -21.94
N THR A 119 -12.93 -14.83 -22.80
CA THR A 119 -11.62 -14.21 -22.50
C THR A 119 -11.69 -13.34 -21.26
N SER A 120 -12.71 -12.50 -21.13
CA SER A 120 -12.92 -11.64 -19.95
C SER A 120 -13.21 -12.47 -18.69
N ARG A 121 -13.92 -13.60 -18.82
CA ARG A 121 -14.17 -14.54 -17.73
C ARG A 121 -12.90 -15.21 -17.24
N LEU A 122 -12.05 -15.66 -18.16
CA LEU A 122 -10.75 -16.26 -17.85
C LEU A 122 -9.80 -15.22 -17.21
N SER A 123 -9.81 -13.98 -17.68
CA SER A 123 -9.06 -12.87 -17.07
C SER A 123 -9.50 -12.61 -15.63
N LEU A 124 -10.81 -12.64 -15.34
CA LEU A 124 -11.29 -12.56 -13.96
C LEU A 124 -10.80 -13.73 -13.10
N LYS A 125 -10.81 -14.95 -13.63
CA LYS A 125 -10.27 -16.13 -12.92
C LYS A 125 -8.78 -15.99 -12.64
N GLN A 126 -8.01 -15.49 -13.61
CA GLN A 126 -6.59 -15.19 -13.45
C GLN A 126 -6.35 -14.15 -12.35
N THR A 127 -7.09 -13.04 -12.36
CA THR A 127 -6.96 -11.99 -11.33
C THR A 127 -7.22 -12.53 -9.92
N ARG A 128 -8.19 -13.42 -9.75
CA ARG A 128 -8.45 -14.10 -8.45
C ARG A 128 -7.30 -15.02 -8.02
N ALA A 129 -6.71 -15.74 -8.97
CA ALA A 129 -5.53 -16.58 -8.68
C ALA A 129 -4.33 -15.70 -8.26
N THR A 130 -4.11 -14.58 -8.94
CA THR A 130 -3.09 -13.58 -8.59
C THR A 130 -3.32 -13.00 -7.18
N GLU A 131 -4.57 -12.71 -6.79
CA GLU A 131 -4.88 -12.26 -5.42
C GLU A 131 -4.43 -13.30 -4.39
N THR A 132 -4.72 -14.58 -4.64
CA THR A 132 -4.31 -15.67 -3.75
C THR A 132 -2.80 -15.77 -3.64
N GLN A 133 -2.08 -15.67 -4.75
CA GLN A 133 -0.62 -15.64 -4.78
C GLN A 133 -0.07 -14.48 -3.97
N ILE A 134 -0.56 -13.27 -4.19
CA ILE A 134 -0.13 -12.06 -3.46
C ILE A 134 -0.38 -12.20 -1.94
N LYS A 135 -1.52 -12.77 -1.55
CA LYS A 135 -1.79 -13.05 -0.13
C LYS A 135 -0.76 -14.00 0.47
N ASN A 136 -0.44 -15.08 -0.23
CA ASN A 136 0.54 -16.07 0.23
C ASN A 136 1.95 -15.45 0.34
N ASP A 137 2.36 -14.62 -0.63
CA ASP A 137 3.64 -13.94 -0.63
C ASP A 137 3.75 -12.95 0.55
N ILE A 138 2.69 -12.19 0.81
CA ILE A 138 2.64 -11.25 1.93
C ILE A 138 2.68 -11.99 3.27
N LEU A 139 1.93 -13.10 3.41
CA LEU A 139 1.96 -13.95 4.59
C LEU A 139 3.35 -14.52 4.84
N LEU A 140 4.03 -15.03 3.80
CA LEU A 140 5.38 -15.56 3.91
C LEU A 140 6.36 -14.47 4.39
N ARG A 141 6.28 -13.28 3.82
CA ARG A 141 7.11 -12.13 4.26
C ARG A 141 6.84 -11.74 5.71
N ALA A 142 5.56 -11.71 6.12
CA ALA A 142 5.17 -11.39 7.48
C ALA A 142 5.68 -12.43 8.49
N ILE A 143 5.58 -13.72 8.16
CA ILE A 143 6.12 -14.82 8.98
C ILE A 143 7.65 -14.70 9.09
N SER A 144 8.33 -14.49 7.97
CA SER A 144 9.79 -14.34 7.95
C SER A 144 10.26 -13.14 8.78
N ALA A 145 9.56 -12.01 8.69
CA ALA A 145 9.85 -10.83 9.51
C ALA A 145 9.63 -11.11 11.00
N TYR A 146 8.54 -11.79 11.35
CA TYR A 146 8.25 -12.17 12.72
C TYR A 146 9.35 -13.08 13.32
N LEU A 147 9.79 -14.09 12.55
CA LEU A 147 10.85 -15.00 12.98
C LEU A 147 12.19 -14.27 13.17
N ARG A 148 12.50 -13.29 12.30
CA ARG A 148 13.71 -12.45 12.45
C ARG A 148 13.65 -11.62 13.73
N ILE A 149 12.50 -11.09 14.10
CA ILE A 149 12.32 -10.36 15.37
C ILE A 149 12.58 -11.26 16.55
N ILE A 150 12.03 -12.48 16.56
CA ILE A 150 12.30 -13.46 17.63
C ILE A 150 13.79 -13.78 17.70
N GLN A 151 14.43 -14.09 16.57
CA GLN A 151 15.85 -14.40 16.51
C GLN A 151 16.70 -13.24 17.05
N SER A 152 16.40 -12.01 16.65
CA SER A 152 17.12 -10.82 17.14
C SER A 152 16.95 -10.62 18.64
N ARG A 153 15.75 -10.84 19.18
CA ARG A 153 15.49 -10.79 20.64
C ARG A 153 16.31 -11.82 21.39
N GLU A 154 16.31 -13.05 20.90
CA GLU A 154 17.12 -14.11 21.53
C GLU A 154 18.62 -13.79 21.47
N SER A 155 19.11 -13.25 20.34
CA SER A 155 20.52 -12.81 20.24
C SER A 155 20.84 -11.72 21.25
N VAL A 156 19.96 -10.73 21.46
CA VAL A 156 20.16 -9.70 22.49
C VAL A 156 20.13 -10.32 23.89
N ARG A 157 19.23 -11.25 24.15
CA ARG A 157 19.14 -11.95 25.44
C ARG A 157 20.44 -12.69 25.74
N PHE A 158 20.95 -13.46 24.78
CA PHE A 158 22.22 -14.18 24.94
C PHE A 158 23.41 -13.24 25.13
N ALA A 159 23.48 -12.14 24.37
CA ALA A 159 24.54 -11.14 24.54
C ALA A 159 24.52 -10.52 25.95
N ARG A 160 23.34 -10.15 26.45
CA ARG A 160 23.17 -9.64 27.82
C ARG A 160 23.60 -10.66 28.88
N GLN A 161 23.27 -11.94 28.69
CA GLN A 161 23.65 -13.01 29.58
C GLN A 161 25.16 -13.24 29.55
N SER A 162 25.77 -13.17 28.35
CA SER A 162 27.23 -13.27 28.21
C SER A 162 27.96 -12.15 28.96
N VAL A 163 27.48 -10.89 28.79
CA VAL A 163 28.05 -9.75 29.56
C VAL A 163 27.91 -9.95 31.05
N ALA A 164 26.75 -10.42 31.53
CA ALA A 164 26.54 -10.69 32.95
C ALA A 164 27.48 -11.79 33.47
N ASN A 165 27.71 -12.84 32.69
CA ASN A 165 28.64 -13.93 33.06
C ASN A 165 30.08 -13.46 33.09
N ILE A 166 30.52 -12.66 32.08
CA ILE A 166 31.87 -12.09 32.05
C ILE A 166 32.10 -11.18 33.26
N LYS A 167 31.15 -10.27 33.56
CA LYS A 167 31.28 -9.42 34.76
C LYS A 167 31.43 -10.23 36.04
N LYS A 168 30.64 -11.29 36.21
CA LYS A 168 30.72 -12.16 37.36
C LYS A 168 32.05 -12.90 37.43
N GLN A 169 32.61 -13.33 36.29
CA GLN A 169 33.91 -13.95 36.21
C GLN A 169 35.00 -12.95 36.59
N THR A 170 34.98 -11.73 36.04
CA THR A 170 35.94 -10.66 36.40
C THR A 170 35.89 -10.34 37.89
N GLU A 171 34.70 -10.27 38.51
CA GLU A 171 34.55 -10.06 39.96
C GLU A 171 35.19 -11.20 40.79
N LEU A 172 35.04 -12.47 40.32
CA LEU A 172 35.64 -13.61 40.99
C LEU A 172 37.18 -13.62 40.87
N GLU A 173 37.72 -13.28 39.69
CA GLU A 173 39.18 -13.17 39.49
C GLU A 173 39.77 -12.02 40.30
N ASP A 174 39.11 -10.87 40.38
CA ASP A 174 39.52 -9.73 41.19
C ASP A 174 39.54 -10.08 42.68
N ALA A 175 38.54 -10.81 43.16
CA ALA A 175 38.49 -11.33 44.52
C ALA A 175 39.62 -12.33 44.79
N ALA A 176 39.94 -13.20 43.83
CA ALA A 176 41.04 -14.17 43.94
C ALA A 176 42.43 -13.47 44.02
N VAL A 177 42.65 -12.43 43.20
CA VAL A 177 43.87 -11.62 43.24
C VAL A 177 44.00 -10.90 44.60
N THR A 178 42.89 -10.31 45.07
CA THR A 178 42.85 -9.61 46.38
C THR A 178 43.19 -10.59 47.55
N ALA A 179 42.73 -11.85 47.44
CA ALA A 179 43.05 -12.91 48.41
C ALA A 179 44.49 -13.50 48.30
N GLY A 180 45.27 -13.03 47.32
CA GLY A 180 46.64 -13.49 47.11
C GLY A 180 46.79 -14.80 46.32
N GLY A 181 45.70 -15.27 45.68
CA GLY A 181 45.67 -16.55 44.96
C GLY A 181 45.65 -16.45 43.42
N GLY A 182 45.71 -15.24 42.85
CA GLY A 182 45.66 -15.03 41.41
C GLY A 182 46.72 -14.06 40.88
N LEU A 183 46.91 -14.04 39.55
CA LEU A 183 47.79 -13.09 38.87
C LEU A 183 46.93 -11.91 38.30
N THR A 184 47.47 -10.69 38.41
CA THR A 184 46.78 -9.48 37.88
C THR A 184 46.52 -9.56 36.37
N SER A 185 47.33 -10.38 35.65
CA SER A 185 47.10 -10.65 34.23
C SER A 185 45.80 -11.40 33.93
N ASP A 186 45.32 -12.20 34.87
CA ASP A 186 44.11 -13.03 34.70
C ASP A 186 42.84 -12.17 34.74
N VAL A 187 42.85 -11.10 35.58
CA VAL A 187 41.77 -10.09 35.62
C VAL A 187 41.70 -9.29 34.33
N LEU A 188 42.83 -9.02 33.67
CA LEU A 188 42.88 -8.27 32.42
C LEU A 188 42.46 -9.11 31.19
N GLN A 189 42.46 -10.43 31.34
CA GLN A 189 42.13 -11.37 30.27
C GLN A 189 40.67 -11.89 30.34
N ALA A 190 40.00 -11.72 31.46
CA ALA A 190 38.58 -12.04 31.66
C ALA A 190 37.65 -10.93 31.20
#